data_37676aa6c87391fa89bbdd9ba107fb3a
#
_entry.id   37676aa6c87391fa89bbdd9ba107fb3a
#
_cell.length_a   1.000
_cell.length_b   1.000
_cell.length_c   1.000
_cell.angle_alpha   90.00
_cell.angle_beta   90.00
_cell.angle_gamma   90.00
#
_symmetry.space_group_name_H-M   'P 1'
#
loop_
_entity.id
_entity.type
_entity.pdbx_description
1 polymer ?
#
loop_
_entity_poly.entity_id
_entity_poly.type
_entity_poly.pdbx_seq_one_letter_code
_entity_poly.pdbx_strand_id
1 'polypeptide(L)'
;AVIYNDFFAFFGGDIVRPEYRGQGYGMRLIQVKQTYVGRRNIGLDAVPGMAEKYMRLGFREAFRNVRYEAKAVGQDRPGIVDLRRIPFREVAAYDTVHFGAARVGFLRRWINQPDSFALGAIRQGRLAGFGVVRPCRRGYRIGPLFADAPDIADDLYLALCHRVAGKPVALDTPQINPEAVALAERHKMKPVREATRMYLKGMPELPLDHIFGVTSFELG
;
A
#
# COMPACT_ATOMS: atom_id res chain seq x y z
N ALA A 1 -9.15 -11.65 -4.85
CA ALA A 1 -9.81 -10.55 -4.14
C ALA A 1 -9.62 -10.71 -2.64
N VAL A 2 -9.54 -9.60 -1.94
CA VAL A 2 -9.58 -9.54 -0.48
C VAL A 2 -10.82 -8.75 -0.07
N ILE A 3 -11.66 -9.32 0.79
CA ILE A 3 -12.78 -8.61 1.42
C ILE A 3 -12.27 -8.08 2.76
N TYR A 4 -12.30 -6.77 2.95
CA TYR A 4 -11.86 -6.14 4.19
C TYR A 4 -13.00 -5.98 5.20
N ASN A 5 -14.18 -5.61 4.72
CA ASN A 5 -15.41 -5.47 5.51
C ASN A 5 -16.65 -5.57 4.60
N ASP A 6 -17.83 -5.20 5.13
CA ASP A 6 -19.08 -5.29 4.39
C ASP A 6 -19.23 -4.25 3.27
N PHE A 7 -18.36 -3.24 3.21
CA PHE A 7 -18.44 -2.13 2.27
C PHE A 7 -17.32 -2.11 1.25
N PHE A 8 -16.16 -2.71 1.54
CA PHE A 8 -14.96 -2.57 0.74
C PHE A 8 -14.21 -3.89 0.50
N ALA A 9 -13.77 -4.08 -0.73
CA ALA A 9 -12.89 -5.17 -1.17
C ALA A 9 -11.80 -4.64 -2.09
N PHE A 10 -10.74 -5.40 -2.27
CA PHE A 10 -9.66 -5.06 -3.19
C PHE A 10 -9.34 -6.22 -4.13
N PHE A 11 -9.18 -5.92 -5.43
CA PHE A 11 -8.78 -6.87 -6.45
C PHE A 11 -7.27 -6.81 -6.68
N GLY A 12 -6.63 -7.93 -6.60
CA GLY A 12 -5.21 -8.09 -6.93
C GLY A 12 -4.90 -9.50 -7.37
N GLY A 13 -3.72 -9.68 -7.98
CA GLY A 13 -3.21 -10.99 -8.36
C GLY A 13 -3.96 -11.66 -9.53
N ASP A 14 -4.51 -10.89 -10.48
CA ASP A 14 -5.09 -11.43 -11.71
C ASP A 14 -3.98 -11.81 -12.69
N ILE A 15 -3.60 -13.08 -12.68
CA ILE A 15 -2.50 -13.61 -13.49
C ILE A 15 -3.04 -14.74 -14.36
N VAL A 16 -2.94 -14.55 -15.68
CA VAL A 16 -3.18 -15.60 -16.67
C VAL A 16 -1.83 -15.93 -17.32
N ARG A 17 -1.48 -17.22 -17.28
CA ARG A 17 -0.24 -17.71 -17.91
C ARG A 17 -0.24 -17.35 -19.39
N PRO A 18 0.93 -17.03 -19.98
CA PRO A 18 1.02 -16.52 -21.35
C PRO A 18 0.29 -17.41 -22.38
N GLU A 19 0.42 -18.71 -22.26
CA GLU A 19 -0.17 -19.72 -23.17
C GLU A 19 -1.72 -19.77 -23.13
N TYR A 20 -2.34 -19.21 -22.09
CA TYR A 20 -3.81 -19.14 -21.92
C TYR A 20 -4.38 -17.74 -22.12
N ARG A 21 -3.55 -16.77 -22.51
CA ARG A 21 -4.03 -15.40 -22.78
C ARG A 21 -4.84 -15.34 -24.07
N GLY A 22 -5.72 -14.35 -24.19
CA GLY A 22 -6.59 -14.19 -25.36
C GLY A 22 -7.82 -15.11 -25.37
N GLN A 23 -7.92 -16.06 -24.46
CA GLN A 23 -8.99 -17.08 -24.41
C GLN A 23 -10.12 -16.73 -23.41
N GLY A 24 -10.22 -15.49 -22.94
CA GLY A 24 -11.30 -15.04 -22.04
C GLY A 24 -11.09 -15.36 -20.56
N TYR A 25 -10.07 -16.13 -20.15
CA TYR A 25 -9.88 -16.55 -18.76
C TYR A 25 -9.73 -15.37 -17.79
N GLY A 26 -9.04 -14.29 -18.18
CA GLY A 26 -8.91 -13.09 -17.35
C GLY A 26 -10.26 -12.44 -17.04
N MET A 27 -11.15 -12.35 -18.02
CA MET A 27 -12.51 -11.83 -17.83
C MET A 27 -13.33 -12.74 -16.91
N ARG A 28 -13.22 -14.05 -17.09
CA ARG A 28 -13.91 -15.03 -16.25
C ARG A 28 -13.45 -14.95 -14.79
N LEU A 29 -12.16 -14.75 -14.55
CA LEU A 29 -11.63 -14.52 -13.19
C LEU A 29 -12.23 -13.25 -12.56
N ILE A 30 -12.33 -12.15 -13.31
CA ILE A 30 -12.93 -10.90 -12.82
C ILE A 30 -14.41 -11.13 -12.46
N GLN A 31 -15.18 -11.81 -13.31
CA GLN A 31 -16.59 -12.11 -13.05
C GLN A 31 -16.79 -12.94 -11.77
N VAL A 32 -15.98 -13.98 -11.59
CA VAL A 32 -16.01 -14.80 -10.36
C VAL A 32 -15.69 -13.95 -9.13
N LYS A 33 -14.68 -13.09 -9.23
CA LYS A 33 -14.34 -12.16 -8.14
C LYS A 33 -15.46 -11.17 -7.84
N GLN A 34 -16.10 -10.60 -8.87
CA GLN A 34 -17.25 -9.70 -8.69
C GLN A 34 -18.40 -10.39 -7.98
N THR A 35 -18.73 -11.62 -8.36
CA THR A 35 -19.73 -12.43 -7.66
C THR A 35 -19.35 -12.67 -6.20
N TYR A 36 -18.08 -13.01 -5.95
CA TYR A 36 -17.57 -13.27 -4.59
C TYR A 36 -17.63 -12.04 -3.67
N VAL A 37 -17.27 -10.86 -4.18
CA VAL A 37 -17.27 -9.62 -3.36
C VAL A 37 -18.66 -8.99 -3.26
N GLY A 38 -19.59 -9.34 -4.11
CA GLY A 38 -20.97 -8.88 -4.09
C GLY A 38 -21.08 -7.36 -4.34
N ARG A 39 -21.87 -6.69 -3.49
CA ARG A 39 -22.19 -5.25 -3.66
C ARG A 39 -21.15 -4.28 -3.08
N ARG A 40 -19.99 -4.74 -2.67
CA ARG A 40 -18.94 -3.87 -2.08
C ARG A 40 -18.37 -2.88 -3.08
N ASN A 41 -17.84 -1.77 -2.61
CA ASN A 41 -16.94 -0.98 -3.43
C ASN A 41 -15.65 -1.78 -3.63
N ILE A 42 -15.08 -1.71 -4.81
CA ILE A 42 -13.89 -2.48 -5.19
C ILE A 42 -12.80 -1.52 -5.59
N GLY A 43 -11.65 -1.60 -4.91
CA GLY A 43 -10.41 -0.97 -5.35
C GLY A 43 -9.53 -1.95 -6.12
N LEU A 44 -8.71 -1.44 -7.01
CA LEU A 44 -7.65 -2.20 -7.68
C LEU A 44 -6.52 -1.27 -8.15
N ASP A 45 -5.37 -1.85 -8.43
CA ASP A 45 -4.27 -1.19 -9.14
C ASP A 45 -4.07 -1.85 -10.51
N ALA A 46 -4.52 -1.16 -11.57
CA ALA A 46 -4.42 -1.62 -12.94
C ALA A 46 -2.99 -1.42 -13.46
N VAL A 47 -2.36 -2.48 -13.94
CA VAL A 47 -1.07 -2.37 -14.65
C VAL A 47 -1.26 -1.67 -16.00
N PRO A 48 -0.20 -1.05 -16.59
CA PRO A 48 -0.28 -0.39 -17.88
C PRO A 48 -0.97 -1.25 -18.95
N GLY A 49 -1.88 -0.64 -19.71
CA GLY A 49 -2.68 -1.29 -20.75
C GLY A 49 -3.90 -2.07 -20.26
N MET A 50 -4.15 -2.10 -18.94
CA MET A 50 -5.34 -2.78 -18.39
C MET A 50 -6.43 -1.81 -17.93
N ALA A 51 -6.13 -0.52 -17.73
CA ALA A 51 -7.08 0.48 -17.21
C ALA A 51 -8.35 0.56 -18.06
N GLU A 52 -8.23 0.65 -19.40
CA GLU A 52 -9.39 0.68 -20.30
C GLU A 52 -10.33 -0.51 -20.16
N LYS A 53 -9.79 -1.71 -19.88
CA LYS A 53 -10.62 -2.90 -19.66
C LYS A 53 -11.42 -2.78 -18.38
N TYR A 54 -10.82 -2.25 -17.31
CA TYR A 54 -11.52 -2.00 -16.06
C TYR A 54 -12.53 -0.85 -16.18
N MET A 55 -12.24 0.21 -16.98
CA MET A 55 -13.21 1.25 -17.26
C MET A 55 -14.47 0.70 -17.93
N ARG A 56 -14.35 -0.23 -18.90
CA ARG A 56 -15.49 -0.91 -19.53
C ARG A 56 -16.33 -1.75 -18.54
N LEU A 57 -15.75 -2.10 -17.39
CA LEU A 57 -16.43 -2.79 -16.30
C LEU A 57 -17.00 -1.83 -15.23
N GLY A 58 -16.94 -0.52 -15.49
CA GLY A 58 -17.48 0.53 -14.63
C GLY A 58 -16.50 1.09 -13.60
N PHE A 59 -15.25 0.67 -13.59
CA PHE A 59 -14.23 1.27 -12.73
C PHE A 59 -13.85 2.67 -13.24
N ARG A 60 -13.51 3.54 -12.30
CA ARG A 60 -13.02 4.90 -12.56
C ARG A 60 -11.61 5.07 -12.03
N GLU A 61 -10.78 5.74 -12.80
CA GLU A 61 -9.42 6.08 -12.36
C GLU A 61 -9.47 7.10 -11.22
N ALA A 62 -8.55 6.93 -10.25
CA ALA A 62 -8.37 7.83 -9.12
C ALA A 62 -7.01 8.52 -9.18
N PHE A 63 -5.93 7.76 -9.10
CA PHE A 63 -4.56 8.28 -9.18
C PHE A 63 -3.58 7.19 -9.61
N ARG A 64 -2.36 7.59 -9.96
CA ARG A 64 -1.27 6.67 -10.30
C ARG A 64 -0.43 6.36 -9.06
N ASN A 65 -0.02 5.11 -8.94
CA ASN A 65 0.99 4.65 -8.02
C ASN A 65 2.25 4.29 -8.81
N VAL A 66 3.43 4.69 -8.33
CA VAL A 66 4.71 4.31 -8.90
C VAL A 66 5.52 3.56 -7.85
N ARG A 67 6.05 2.41 -8.23
CA ARG A 67 7.03 1.69 -7.44
C ARG A 67 8.40 2.30 -7.65
N TYR A 68 8.99 2.72 -6.56
CA TYR A 68 10.37 3.15 -6.50
C TYR A 68 11.22 2.09 -5.80
N GLU A 69 12.47 1.92 -6.24
CA GLU A 69 13.41 0.98 -5.65
C GLU A 69 14.77 1.65 -5.36
N ALA A 70 15.38 1.24 -4.24
CA ALA A 70 16.73 1.64 -3.86
C ALA A 70 17.43 0.54 -3.07
N LYS A 71 18.71 0.73 -2.77
CA LYS A 71 19.39 -0.01 -1.70
C LYS A 71 19.04 0.66 -0.37
N ALA A 72 18.59 -0.12 0.61
CA ALA A 72 18.20 0.41 1.92
C ALA A 72 19.41 1.02 2.62
N VAL A 73 19.32 2.31 2.89
CA VAL A 73 20.23 3.09 3.72
C VAL A 73 19.36 3.81 4.76
N GLY A 74 19.66 3.60 6.02
CA GLY A 74 18.82 4.14 7.08
C GLY A 74 19.56 4.23 8.40
N GLN A 75 18.90 4.82 9.37
CA GLN A 75 19.39 4.99 10.74
C GLN A 75 18.23 4.98 11.72
N ASP A 76 18.48 4.65 12.98
CA ASP A 76 17.47 4.79 14.02
C ASP A 76 17.08 6.26 14.21
N ARG A 77 15.81 6.50 14.50
CA ARG A 77 15.24 7.84 14.63
C ARG A 77 14.53 7.99 15.98
N PRO A 78 14.74 9.12 16.70
CA PRO A 78 14.03 9.39 17.94
C PRO A 78 12.52 9.40 17.74
N GLY A 79 11.78 8.84 18.70
CA GLY A 79 10.31 8.78 18.66
C GLY A 79 9.75 7.73 17.70
N ILE A 80 10.60 6.89 17.07
CA ILE A 80 10.17 5.73 16.32
C ILE A 80 10.25 4.49 17.23
N VAL A 81 9.15 3.77 17.33
CA VAL A 81 8.99 2.61 18.20
C VAL A 81 8.45 1.40 17.45
N ASP A 82 8.62 0.21 18.01
CA ASP A 82 7.94 -0.98 17.50
C ASP A 82 6.41 -0.78 17.59
N LEU A 83 5.72 -0.92 16.48
CA LEU A 83 4.27 -0.67 16.37
C LEU A 83 3.46 -1.59 17.32
N ARG A 84 3.99 -2.76 17.65
CA ARG A 84 3.37 -3.72 18.56
C ARG A 84 3.34 -3.24 20.02
N ARG A 85 4.10 -2.20 20.37
CA ARG A 85 4.06 -1.54 21.69
C ARG A 85 2.95 -0.52 21.83
N ILE A 86 2.29 -0.16 20.71
CA ILE A 86 1.18 0.78 20.66
C ILE A 86 -0.12 -0.02 20.79
N PRO A 87 -1.12 0.45 21.56
CA PRO A 87 -2.40 -0.23 21.65
C PRO A 87 -3.00 -0.47 20.26
N PHE A 88 -3.29 -1.72 19.93
CA PHE A 88 -3.72 -2.10 18.58
C PHE A 88 -4.95 -1.32 18.10
N ARG A 89 -5.85 -0.92 19.01
CA ARG A 89 -7.01 -0.08 18.67
C ARG A 89 -6.61 1.27 18.06
N GLU A 90 -5.51 1.86 18.53
CA GLU A 90 -5.00 3.14 18.01
C GLU A 90 -4.41 2.95 16.61
N VAL A 91 -3.62 1.90 16.41
CA VAL A 91 -3.08 1.53 15.10
C VAL A 91 -4.20 1.24 14.10
N ALA A 92 -5.25 0.51 14.52
CA ALA A 92 -6.38 0.18 13.67
C ALA A 92 -7.24 1.40 13.32
N ALA A 93 -7.43 2.33 14.25
CA ALA A 93 -8.14 3.58 14.00
C ALA A 93 -7.35 4.45 12.99
N TYR A 94 -6.05 4.58 13.18
CA TYR A 94 -5.16 5.32 12.29
C TYR A 94 -5.15 4.69 10.87
N ASP A 95 -4.98 3.37 10.77
CA ASP A 95 -5.03 2.65 9.51
C ASP A 95 -6.36 2.84 8.78
N THR A 96 -7.48 2.80 9.51
CA THR A 96 -8.82 2.94 8.91
C THR A 96 -9.00 4.28 8.20
N VAL A 97 -8.50 5.37 8.77
CA VAL A 97 -8.55 6.70 8.17
C VAL A 97 -7.72 6.74 6.87
N HIS A 98 -6.50 6.21 6.91
CA HIS A 98 -5.56 6.29 5.78
C HIS A 98 -5.80 5.25 4.68
N PHE A 99 -6.44 4.14 5.01
CA PHE A 99 -6.84 3.11 4.04
C PHE A 99 -8.24 3.35 3.47
N GLY A 100 -9.09 4.08 4.20
CA GLY A 100 -10.48 4.37 3.83
C GLY A 100 -11.46 3.24 4.15
N ALA A 101 -11.03 2.20 4.85
CA ALA A 101 -11.89 1.10 5.28
C ALA A 101 -11.29 0.35 6.46
N ALA A 102 -12.10 -0.02 7.45
CA ALA A 102 -11.64 -0.85 8.55
C ALA A 102 -11.21 -2.24 8.03
N ARG A 103 -9.96 -2.65 8.34
CA ARG A 103 -9.37 -3.94 7.93
C ARG A 103 -8.64 -4.63 9.09
N VAL A 104 -9.27 -4.64 10.25
CA VAL A 104 -8.71 -5.07 11.54
C VAL A 104 -8.06 -6.45 11.49
N GLY A 105 -8.74 -7.45 10.91
CA GLY A 105 -8.22 -8.81 10.80
C GLY A 105 -7.00 -8.92 9.86
N PHE A 106 -7.02 -8.16 8.77
CA PHE A 106 -5.88 -8.04 7.85
C PHE A 106 -4.70 -7.35 8.54
N LEU A 107 -4.93 -6.15 9.11
CA LEU A 107 -3.90 -5.34 9.74
C LEU A 107 -3.16 -6.08 10.86
N ARG A 108 -3.91 -6.81 11.70
CA ARG A 108 -3.31 -7.61 12.77
C ARG A 108 -2.31 -8.64 12.25
N ARG A 109 -2.63 -9.30 11.14
CA ARG A 109 -1.73 -10.26 10.48
C ARG A 109 -0.58 -9.55 9.76
N TRP A 110 -0.87 -8.39 9.15
CA TRP A 110 0.10 -7.65 8.35
C TRP A 110 1.27 -7.12 9.18
N ILE A 111 1.00 -6.55 10.35
CA ILE A 111 2.04 -6.01 11.24
C ILE A 111 2.80 -7.09 12.03
N ASN A 112 2.33 -8.33 12.01
CA ASN A 112 2.94 -9.47 12.71
C ASN A 112 3.49 -10.55 11.76
N GLN A 113 3.72 -10.22 10.48
CA GLN A 113 4.32 -11.18 9.54
C GLN A 113 5.73 -11.58 9.99
N PRO A 114 6.15 -12.84 9.78
CA PRO A 114 7.52 -13.25 9.98
C PRO A 114 8.50 -12.37 9.19
N ASP A 115 9.68 -12.11 9.76
CA ASP A 115 10.77 -11.34 9.15
C ASP A 115 10.37 -9.92 8.68
N SER A 116 9.25 -9.38 9.20
CA SER A 116 8.81 -8.02 8.96
C SER A 116 9.07 -7.12 10.17
N PHE A 117 9.22 -5.82 9.91
CA PHE A 117 9.30 -4.80 10.95
C PHE A 117 8.19 -3.80 10.75
N ALA A 118 7.35 -3.64 11.77
CA ALA A 118 6.30 -2.64 11.84
C ALA A 118 6.71 -1.57 12.85
N LEU A 119 6.84 -0.32 12.39
CA LEU A 119 7.29 0.81 13.20
C LEU A 119 6.24 1.90 13.22
N GLY A 120 6.10 2.57 14.36
CA GLY A 120 5.21 3.72 14.56
C GLY A 120 5.99 4.94 15.02
N ALA A 121 5.59 6.11 14.55
CA ALA A 121 6.10 7.40 15.00
C ALA A 121 5.18 7.97 16.08
N ILE A 122 5.75 8.29 17.23
CA ILE A 122 5.04 8.95 18.33
C ILE A 122 5.42 10.42 18.34
N ARG A 123 4.42 11.30 18.29
CA ARG A 123 4.58 12.76 18.44
C ARG A 123 3.55 13.25 19.46
N GLN A 124 4.01 14.02 20.42
CA GLN A 124 3.15 14.55 21.50
C GLN A 124 2.29 13.47 22.20
N GLY A 125 2.87 12.28 22.41
CA GLY A 125 2.20 11.15 23.06
C GLY A 125 1.14 10.41 22.22
N ARG A 126 1.02 10.69 20.91
CA ARG A 126 0.06 10.05 19.99
C ARG A 126 0.74 9.44 18.78
N LEU A 127 0.12 8.44 18.19
CA LEU A 127 0.55 7.87 16.91
C LEU A 127 0.33 8.92 15.80
N ALA A 128 1.42 9.32 15.16
CA ALA A 128 1.45 10.31 14.08
C ALA A 128 1.92 9.72 12.74
N GLY A 129 2.13 8.41 12.68
CA GLY A 129 2.47 7.69 11.47
C GLY A 129 2.88 6.26 11.77
N PHE A 130 2.77 5.39 10.78
CA PHE A 130 3.35 4.05 10.85
C PHE A 130 3.73 3.52 9.47
N GLY A 131 4.65 2.57 9.47
CA GLY A 131 5.03 1.84 8.28
C GLY A 131 5.42 0.40 8.58
N VAL A 132 5.37 -0.43 7.55
CA VAL A 132 5.76 -1.84 7.63
C VAL A 132 6.76 -2.14 6.53
N VAL A 133 7.93 -2.69 6.87
CA VAL A 133 8.85 -3.27 5.91
C VAL A 133 8.82 -4.79 6.03
N ARG A 134 8.65 -5.48 4.92
CA ARG A 134 8.50 -6.93 4.87
C ARG A 134 9.32 -7.54 3.74
N PRO A 135 9.75 -8.82 3.86
CA PRO A 135 10.43 -9.51 2.78
C PRO A 135 9.51 -9.69 1.58
N CYS A 136 10.10 -9.70 0.41
CA CYS A 136 9.43 -10.05 -0.85
C CYS A 136 10.40 -10.87 -1.72
N ARG A 137 9.95 -11.30 -2.91
CA ARG A 137 10.77 -12.15 -3.78
C ARG A 137 12.16 -11.56 -4.11
N ARG A 138 12.26 -10.22 -4.17
CA ARG A 138 13.52 -9.50 -4.38
C ARG A 138 13.67 -8.42 -3.29
N GLY A 139 14.41 -8.72 -2.24
CA GLY A 139 14.64 -7.79 -1.14
C GLY A 139 13.40 -7.55 -0.28
N TYR A 140 13.11 -6.30 0.01
CA TYR A 140 12.06 -5.89 0.93
C TYR A 140 11.12 -4.87 0.30
N ARG A 141 9.90 -4.74 0.86
CA ARG A 141 8.95 -3.71 0.47
C ARG A 141 8.41 -2.99 1.70
N ILE A 142 8.43 -1.66 1.63
CA ILE A 142 7.75 -0.80 2.58
C ILE A 142 6.31 -0.61 2.10
N GLY A 143 5.35 -0.90 2.97
CA GLY A 143 3.92 -0.71 2.70
C GLY A 143 3.05 -1.30 3.82
N PRO A 144 2.10 -0.50 4.36
CA PRO A 144 1.92 0.92 4.07
C PRO A 144 3.03 1.80 4.68
N LEU A 145 3.08 3.07 4.25
CA LEU A 145 3.80 4.16 4.90
C LEU A 145 2.85 5.35 4.99
N PHE A 146 2.28 5.55 6.17
CA PHE A 146 1.35 6.62 6.48
C PHE A 146 1.97 7.55 7.51
N ALA A 147 1.82 8.86 7.34
CA ALA A 147 2.37 9.84 8.27
C ALA A 147 1.61 11.16 8.19
N ASP A 148 1.44 11.83 9.32
CA ASP A 148 0.74 13.12 9.43
C ASP A 148 1.56 14.29 8.81
N ALA A 149 2.86 14.06 8.55
CA ALA A 149 3.75 15.09 7.99
C ALA A 149 4.94 14.44 7.25
N PRO A 150 5.58 15.17 6.29
CA PRO A 150 6.69 14.67 5.49
C PRO A 150 7.94 14.29 6.30
N ASP A 151 8.26 15.02 7.37
CA ASP A 151 9.38 14.71 8.26
C ASP A 151 9.16 13.40 9.03
N ILE A 152 7.92 13.14 9.44
CA ILE A 152 7.54 11.88 10.10
C ILE A 152 7.65 10.70 9.12
N ALA A 153 7.24 10.89 7.87
CA ALA A 153 7.39 9.88 6.83
C ALA A 153 8.86 9.56 6.56
N ASP A 154 9.71 10.59 6.52
CA ASP A 154 11.16 10.44 6.34
C ASP A 154 11.80 9.69 7.51
N ASP A 155 11.46 10.04 8.75
CA ASP A 155 11.92 9.35 9.96
C ASP A 155 11.52 7.87 9.94
N LEU A 156 10.27 7.56 9.58
CA LEU A 156 9.78 6.18 9.45
C LEU A 156 10.52 5.41 8.34
N TYR A 157 10.69 6.04 7.16
CA TYR A 157 11.41 5.44 6.04
C TYR A 157 12.85 5.08 6.44
N LEU A 158 13.58 6.02 7.05
CA LEU A 158 14.96 5.80 7.49
C LEU A 158 15.06 4.69 8.55
N ALA A 159 14.16 4.67 9.52
CA ALA A 159 14.12 3.64 10.55
C ALA A 159 13.77 2.25 10.00
N LEU A 160 12.84 2.17 9.05
CA LEU A 160 12.48 0.92 8.36
C LEU A 160 13.65 0.42 7.49
N CYS A 161 14.31 1.30 6.75
CA CYS A 161 15.50 0.98 5.97
C CYS A 161 16.66 0.51 6.84
N HIS A 162 16.81 1.05 8.06
CA HIS A 162 17.82 0.59 9.01
C HIS A 162 17.66 -0.88 9.37
N ARG A 163 16.41 -1.35 9.54
CA ARG A 163 16.11 -2.77 9.86
C ARG A 163 16.53 -3.75 8.76
N VAL A 164 16.67 -3.26 7.54
CA VAL A 164 17.00 -4.06 6.35
C VAL A 164 18.19 -3.48 5.58
N ALA A 165 19.10 -2.83 6.30
CA ALA A 165 20.21 -2.10 5.72
C ALA A 165 21.01 -2.93 4.72
N GLY A 166 21.35 -2.31 3.57
CA GLY A 166 22.10 -2.92 2.47
C GLY A 166 21.29 -3.81 1.55
N LYS A 167 20.02 -4.12 1.87
CA LYS A 167 19.13 -4.91 1.00
C LYS A 167 18.39 -4.03 0.00
N PRO A 168 17.94 -4.57 -1.14
CA PRO A 168 17.01 -3.86 -2.02
C PRO A 168 15.68 -3.58 -1.27
N VAL A 169 15.19 -2.36 -1.38
CA VAL A 169 13.91 -1.94 -0.80
C VAL A 169 13.06 -1.26 -1.86
N ALA A 170 11.76 -1.55 -1.87
CA ALA A 170 10.77 -0.91 -2.73
C ALA A 170 9.70 -0.19 -1.92
N LEU A 171 9.18 0.90 -2.49
CA LEU A 171 8.07 1.69 -1.97
C LEU A 171 7.08 1.96 -3.11
N ASP A 172 5.79 1.69 -2.89
CA ASP A 172 4.73 1.96 -3.87
C ASP A 172 4.07 3.30 -3.53
N THR A 173 4.47 4.36 -4.25
CA THR A 173 4.19 5.76 -3.92
C THR A 173 3.06 6.34 -4.75
N PRO A 174 1.99 6.92 -4.14
CA PRO A 174 0.94 7.61 -4.86
C PRO A 174 1.47 8.92 -5.45
N GLN A 175 1.34 9.10 -6.77
CA GLN A 175 1.87 10.27 -7.48
C GLN A 175 1.04 11.54 -7.23
N ILE A 176 -0.15 11.39 -6.67
CA ILE A 176 -1.01 12.50 -6.27
C ILE A 176 -0.50 13.22 -5.02
N ASN A 177 0.37 12.56 -4.23
CA ASN A 177 1.05 13.18 -3.08
C ASN A 177 2.47 13.63 -3.49
N PRO A 178 2.71 14.93 -3.72
CA PRO A 178 4.02 15.43 -4.13
C PRO A 178 5.12 15.21 -3.07
N GLU A 179 4.76 15.22 -1.78
CA GLU A 179 5.71 14.97 -0.69
C GLU A 179 6.17 13.51 -0.64
N ALA A 180 5.30 12.59 -1.04
CA ALA A 180 5.65 11.18 -1.17
C ALA A 180 6.62 10.95 -2.35
N VAL A 181 6.45 11.66 -3.45
CA VAL A 181 7.39 11.68 -4.57
C VAL A 181 8.73 12.29 -4.14
N ALA A 182 8.69 13.45 -3.47
CA ALA A 182 9.88 14.12 -2.95
C ALA A 182 10.67 13.24 -1.96
N LEU A 183 9.99 12.43 -1.13
CA LEU A 183 10.64 11.44 -0.26
C LEU A 183 11.42 10.41 -1.10
N ALA A 184 10.79 9.83 -2.12
CA ALA A 184 11.47 8.86 -2.98
C ALA A 184 12.69 9.47 -3.71
N GLU A 185 12.59 10.72 -4.19
CA GLU A 185 13.67 11.45 -4.85
C GLU A 185 14.82 11.78 -3.88
N ARG A 186 14.51 12.25 -2.67
CA ARG A 186 15.48 12.54 -1.60
C ARG A 186 16.34 11.32 -1.27
N HIS A 187 15.72 10.14 -1.25
CA HIS A 187 16.41 8.87 -1.02
C HIS A 187 16.96 8.23 -2.30
N LYS A 188 17.00 8.99 -3.43
CA LYS A 188 17.56 8.54 -4.72
C LYS A 188 16.97 7.23 -5.23
N MET A 189 15.72 6.97 -4.89
CA MET A 189 15.00 5.80 -5.36
C MET A 189 14.70 5.94 -6.86
N LYS A 190 14.68 4.83 -7.57
CA LYS A 190 14.42 4.80 -9.03
C LYS A 190 13.03 4.24 -9.32
N PRO A 191 12.25 4.88 -10.21
CA PRO A 191 10.96 4.34 -10.62
C PRO A 191 11.18 3.09 -11.48
N VAL A 192 10.46 2.00 -11.17
CA VAL A 192 10.62 0.71 -11.85
C VAL A 192 9.31 0.14 -12.39
N ARG A 193 8.18 0.55 -11.86
CA ARG A 193 6.86 0.07 -12.26
C ARG A 193 5.78 1.06 -11.85
N GLU A 194 4.70 1.11 -12.64
CA GLU A 194 3.52 1.92 -12.30
C GLU A 194 2.24 1.10 -12.37
N ALA A 195 1.19 1.61 -11.74
CA ALA A 195 -0.17 1.11 -11.82
C ALA A 195 -1.16 2.27 -11.60
N THR A 196 -2.35 2.17 -12.17
CA THR A 196 -3.43 3.14 -11.97
C THR A 196 -4.37 2.62 -10.90
N ARG A 197 -4.50 3.33 -9.78
CA ARG A 197 -5.52 3.08 -8.76
C ARG A 197 -6.89 3.39 -9.33
N MET A 198 -7.81 2.42 -9.23
CA MET A 198 -9.17 2.54 -9.73
C MET A 198 -10.18 2.05 -8.70
N TYR A 199 -11.40 2.59 -8.76
CA TYR A 199 -12.50 2.19 -7.89
C TYR A 199 -13.79 2.00 -8.66
N LEU A 200 -14.61 1.00 -8.28
CA LEU A 200 -15.88 0.71 -8.94
C LEU A 200 -16.98 1.71 -8.57
N LYS A 201 -17.09 2.09 -7.30
CA LYS A 201 -18.14 3.01 -6.81
C LYS A 201 -17.62 4.39 -6.40
N GLY A 202 -16.38 4.69 -6.77
CA GLY A 202 -15.69 5.93 -6.41
C GLY A 202 -14.64 5.74 -5.32
N MET A 203 -13.71 6.68 -5.30
CA MET A 203 -12.62 6.70 -4.34
C MET A 203 -13.17 6.99 -2.93
N PRO A 204 -12.79 6.23 -1.89
CA PRO A 204 -13.04 6.61 -0.50
C PRO A 204 -12.45 7.98 -0.19
N GLU A 205 -12.99 8.67 0.81
CA GLU A 205 -12.30 9.83 1.38
C GLU A 205 -11.01 9.40 2.03
N LEU A 206 -9.89 9.93 1.53
CA LEU A 206 -8.53 9.60 1.97
C LEU A 206 -7.73 10.88 2.20
N PRO A 207 -6.96 10.97 3.29
CA PRO A 207 -5.96 12.02 3.47
C PRO A 207 -4.75 11.73 2.58
N LEU A 208 -4.87 12.03 1.29
CA LEU A 208 -3.88 11.61 0.27
C LEU A 208 -2.49 12.20 0.54
N ASP A 209 -2.40 13.37 1.14
CA ASP A 209 -1.18 14.04 1.60
C ASP A 209 -0.47 13.32 2.76
N HIS A 210 -1.17 12.44 3.47
CA HIS A 210 -0.62 11.59 4.53
C HIS A 210 -0.26 10.16 4.08
N ILE A 211 -0.48 9.84 2.80
CA ILE A 211 -0.17 8.52 2.23
C ILE A 211 1.14 8.61 1.43
N PHE A 212 2.23 8.18 2.01
CA PHE A 212 3.57 8.15 1.38
C PHE A 212 3.85 6.84 0.67
N GLY A 213 3.20 5.76 1.10
CA GLY A 213 3.27 4.45 0.46
C GLY A 213 1.99 3.66 0.68
N VAL A 214 1.44 3.09 -0.39
CA VAL A 214 0.30 2.18 -0.29
C VAL A 214 0.73 0.80 0.24
N THR A 215 -0.22 0.00 0.72
CA THR A 215 0.11 -1.32 1.28
C THR A 215 0.80 -2.22 0.27
N SER A 216 0.25 -2.33 -0.92
CA SER A 216 0.84 -2.90 -2.14
C SER A 216 -0.12 -2.75 -3.31
N PHE A 217 0.33 -2.92 -4.56
CA PHE A 217 -0.54 -2.92 -5.74
C PHE A 217 -1.61 -4.02 -5.73
N GLU A 218 -1.40 -5.07 -4.93
CA GLU A 218 -2.31 -6.22 -4.87
C GLU A 218 -3.33 -6.13 -3.73
N LEU A 219 -3.11 -5.22 -2.75
CA LEU A 219 -3.85 -5.19 -1.48
C LEU A 219 -4.36 -3.79 -1.09
N GLY A 220 -4.05 -2.77 -1.91
CA GLY A 220 -4.46 -1.40 -1.68
C GLY A 220 -3.57 -0.54 -0.81
#